data_d1188191c55ec6198a61103d3c58ee0b
#
_entry.id   d1188191c55ec6198a61103d3c58ee0b
#
_cell.length_a   1.000
_cell.length_b   1.000
_cell.length_c   1.000
_cell.angle_alpha   90.00
_cell.angle_beta   90.00
_cell.angle_gamma   90.00
#
_symmetry.space_group_name_H-M   'P 1'
#
loop_
_entity.id
_entity.type
_entity.pdbx_description
1 polymer ?
#
loop_
_entity_poly.entity_id
_entity_poly.type
_entity_poly.pdbx_seq_one_letter_code
_entity_poly.pdbx_strand_id
1 'polypeptide(L)'
;AATIPVTLKTVTDELGVKKDVSSFVIPVGATINMDGTAIMQGLATMFIASTVGVDLSMIEYIQIVLLAMVASIGAAAVPSAGTITLALILSSLGLPLDAIGLILAVDRILDMIRTSVNVSGDAAVACVVANSEELLDKNIFNK
;
A
#
# COMPACT_ATOMS: atom_id res chain seq x y z
N ALA A 1 4.84 5.11 7.93
CA ALA A 1 5.25 5.18 9.35
C ALA A 1 4.67 6.40 10.09
N ALA A 2 4.69 7.59 9.48
CA ALA A 2 4.19 8.82 10.13
C ALA A 2 2.68 8.78 10.48
N THR A 3 1.89 8.01 9.76
CA THR A 3 0.44 7.86 9.98
C THR A 3 0.08 6.85 11.07
N ILE A 4 1.01 5.97 11.47
CA ILE A 4 0.74 4.90 12.46
C ILE A 4 0.12 5.42 13.76
N PRO A 5 0.63 6.48 14.41
CA PRO A 5 0.04 6.98 15.66
C PRO A 5 -1.41 7.45 15.49
N VAL A 6 -1.71 8.10 14.37
CA VAL A 6 -3.07 8.57 14.06
C VAL A 6 -3.98 7.39 13.79
N THR A 7 -3.54 6.42 12.99
CA THR A 7 -4.29 5.19 12.69
C THR A 7 -4.60 4.41 13.97
N LEU A 8 -3.61 4.22 14.85
CA LEU A 8 -3.79 3.55 16.15
C LEU A 8 -4.87 4.24 16.99
N LYS A 9 -4.80 5.57 17.06
CA LYS A 9 -5.78 6.35 17.83
C LYS A 9 -7.19 6.20 17.23
N THR A 10 -7.33 6.39 15.92
CA THR A 10 -8.63 6.27 15.26
C THR A 10 -9.22 4.86 15.40
N VAL A 11 -8.44 3.83 15.20
CA VAL A 11 -8.90 2.43 15.29
C VAL A 11 -9.33 2.09 16.73
N THR A 12 -8.63 2.62 17.73
CA THR A 12 -8.98 2.38 19.13
C THR A 12 -10.16 3.22 19.58
N ASP A 13 -10.13 4.53 19.34
CA ASP A 13 -11.07 5.48 19.94
C ASP A 13 -12.38 5.59 19.15
N GLU A 14 -12.31 5.46 17.80
CA GLU A 14 -13.46 5.68 16.91
C GLU A 14 -14.05 4.37 16.36
N LEU A 15 -13.23 3.33 16.21
CA LEU A 15 -13.69 2.02 15.71
C LEU A 15 -13.84 0.97 16.81
N GLY A 16 -13.47 1.28 18.06
CA GLY A 16 -13.70 0.42 19.21
C GLY A 16 -12.81 -0.83 19.26
N VAL A 17 -11.71 -0.87 18.55
CA VAL A 17 -10.74 -1.99 18.60
C VAL A 17 -9.92 -1.88 19.88
N LYS A 18 -9.87 -2.94 20.67
CA LYS A 18 -9.04 -2.97 21.88
C LYS A 18 -7.57 -2.73 21.57
N LYS A 19 -6.88 -2.00 22.46
CA LYS A 19 -5.49 -1.59 22.28
C LYS A 19 -4.53 -2.74 22.04
N ASP A 20 -4.78 -3.91 22.64
CA ASP A 20 -3.93 -5.09 22.47
C ASP A 20 -3.93 -5.57 21.02
N VAL A 21 -5.08 -5.52 20.32
CA VAL A 21 -5.20 -5.87 18.90
C VAL A 21 -4.60 -4.76 18.04
N SER A 22 -5.00 -3.51 18.26
CA SER A 22 -4.55 -2.40 17.41
C SER A 22 -3.03 -2.20 17.45
N SER A 23 -2.41 -2.31 18.65
CA SER A 23 -0.95 -2.15 18.80
C SER A 23 -0.12 -3.26 18.13
N PHE A 24 -0.73 -4.39 17.81
CA PHE A 24 -0.09 -5.45 17.04
C PHE A 24 -0.43 -5.35 15.55
N VAL A 25 -1.72 -5.28 15.21
CA VAL A 25 -2.19 -5.35 13.82
C VAL A 25 -1.73 -4.15 12.99
N ILE A 26 -1.82 -2.92 13.53
CA ILE A 26 -1.50 -1.71 12.76
C ILE A 26 0.00 -1.63 12.39
N PRO A 27 0.98 -1.85 13.29
CA PRO A 27 2.38 -1.87 12.89
C PRO A 27 2.75 -3.00 11.93
N VAL A 28 2.14 -4.17 12.09
CA VAL A 28 2.34 -5.31 11.17
C VAL A 28 1.76 -4.96 9.80
N GLY A 29 0.51 -4.46 9.74
CA GLY A 29 -0.14 -4.03 8.51
C GLY A 29 0.66 -2.96 7.77
N ALA A 30 1.15 -1.95 8.47
CA ALA A 30 1.99 -0.90 7.89
C ALA A 30 3.25 -1.42 7.16
N THR A 31 3.59 -2.69 7.33
CA THR A 31 4.75 -3.33 6.70
C THR A 31 4.33 -4.32 5.61
N ILE A 32 3.26 -5.10 5.83
CA ILE A 32 2.88 -6.19 4.92
C ILE A 32 1.60 -5.94 4.12
N ASN A 33 0.74 -5.02 4.58
CA ASN A 33 -0.53 -4.68 3.93
C ASN A 33 -0.39 -3.35 3.17
N MET A 34 0.29 -3.39 2.03
CA MET A 34 0.54 -2.22 1.19
C MET A 34 -0.21 -2.27 -0.15
N ASP A 35 -1.51 -2.47 -0.11
CA ASP A 35 -2.38 -2.60 -1.27
C ASP A 35 -2.32 -1.37 -2.19
N GLY A 36 -2.39 -0.17 -1.61
CA GLY A 36 -2.25 1.08 -2.37
C GLY A 36 -0.89 1.20 -3.05
N THR A 37 0.18 0.64 -2.46
CA THR A 37 1.50 0.59 -3.06
C THR A 37 1.53 -0.36 -4.26
N ALA A 38 0.94 -1.54 -4.15
CA ALA A 38 0.85 -2.50 -5.24
C ALA A 38 0.07 -1.94 -6.44
N ILE A 39 -1.09 -1.33 -6.18
CA ILE A 39 -1.93 -0.69 -7.21
C ILE A 39 -1.15 0.43 -7.91
N MET A 40 -0.51 1.30 -7.14
CA MET A 40 0.27 2.42 -7.68
C MET A 40 1.43 1.93 -8.55
N GLN A 41 2.16 0.90 -8.14
CA GLN A 41 3.26 0.34 -8.91
C GLN A 41 2.79 -0.28 -10.23
N GLY A 42 1.69 -1.02 -10.19
CA GLY A 42 1.09 -1.58 -11.40
C GLY A 42 0.67 -0.50 -12.39
N LEU A 43 -0.07 0.51 -11.92
CA LEU A 43 -0.51 1.63 -12.75
C LEU A 43 0.65 2.45 -13.30
N ALA A 44 1.66 2.77 -12.48
CA ALA A 44 2.83 3.53 -12.88
C ALA A 44 3.65 2.78 -13.95
N THR A 45 3.81 1.47 -13.80
CA THR A 45 4.51 0.64 -14.80
C THR A 45 3.77 0.63 -16.12
N MET A 46 2.46 0.42 -16.12
CA MET A 46 1.63 0.45 -17.35
C MET A 46 1.64 1.83 -18.01
N PHE A 47 1.56 2.90 -17.22
CA PHE A 47 1.63 4.27 -17.71
C PHE A 47 2.99 4.55 -18.39
N ILE A 48 4.09 4.15 -17.75
CA ILE A 48 5.44 4.30 -18.31
C ILE A 48 5.56 3.51 -19.62
N ALA A 49 5.18 2.24 -19.64
CA ALA A 49 5.22 1.41 -20.86
C ALA A 49 4.46 2.06 -22.02
N SER A 50 3.22 2.54 -21.76
CA SER A 50 2.41 3.25 -22.75
C SER A 50 3.09 4.55 -23.23
N THR A 51 3.71 5.30 -22.33
CA THR A 51 4.35 6.59 -22.66
C THR A 51 5.58 6.41 -23.52
N VAL A 52 6.34 5.33 -23.30
CA VAL A 52 7.54 5.01 -24.11
C VAL A 52 7.24 4.17 -25.36
N GLY A 53 5.95 3.89 -25.60
CA GLY A 53 5.52 3.18 -26.82
C GLY A 53 5.80 1.68 -26.79
N VAL A 54 5.88 1.08 -25.60
CA VAL A 54 6.05 -0.37 -25.44
C VAL A 54 4.68 -1.02 -25.24
N ASP A 55 4.30 -1.90 -26.15
CA ASP A 55 3.10 -2.71 -26.05
C ASP A 55 3.36 -3.92 -25.15
N LEU A 56 2.62 -3.99 -24.05
CA LEU A 56 2.72 -5.09 -23.09
C LEU A 56 1.85 -6.27 -23.52
N SER A 57 2.42 -7.46 -23.51
CA SER A 57 1.71 -8.71 -23.70
C SER A 57 0.91 -9.09 -22.43
N MET A 58 -0.06 -10.00 -22.55
CA MET A 58 -0.82 -10.51 -21.42
C MET A 58 0.07 -11.13 -20.32
N ILE A 59 1.18 -11.75 -20.74
CA ILE A 59 2.15 -12.36 -19.81
C ILE A 59 2.85 -11.26 -18.98
N GLU A 60 3.23 -10.16 -19.62
CA GLU A 60 3.86 -9.02 -18.94
C GLU A 60 2.89 -8.31 -17.98
N TYR A 61 1.60 -8.20 -18.32
CA TYR A 61 0.61 -7.71 -17.37
C TYR A 61 0.51 -8.58 -16.11
N ILE A 62 0.49 -9.91 -16.26
CA ILE A 62 0.50 -10.83 -15.12
C ILE A 62 1.79 -10.68 -14.32
N GLN A 63 2.92 -10.56 -15.01
CA GLN A 63 4.22 -10.32 -14.37
C GLN A 63 4.26 -9.02 -13.56
N ILE A 64 3.71 -7.92 -14.10
CA ILE A 64 3.59 -6.65 -13.38
C ILE A 64 2.79 -6.83 -12.09
N VAL A 65 1.63 -7.49 -12.16
CA VAL A 65 0.78 -7.72 -10.98
C VAL A 65 1.52 -8.51 -9.91
N LEU A 66 2.17 -9.61 -10.29
CA LEU A 66 2.93 -10.45 -9.34
C LEU A 66 4.11 -9.69 -8.72
N LEU A 67 4.88 -8.97 -9.55
CA LEU A 67 6.02 -8.19 -9.07
C LEU A 67 5.57 -7.05 -8.16
N ALA A 68 4.51 -6.32 -8.52
CA ALA A 68 3.96 -5.25 -7.69
C ALA A 68 3.46 -5.79 -6.34
N MET A 69 2.80 -6.93 -6.32
CA MET A 69 2.34 -7.59 -5.09
C MET A 69 3.53 -7.99 -4.20
N VAL A 70 4.51 -8.69 -4.74
CA VAL A 70 5.70 -9.11 -3.96
C VAL A 70 6.51 -7.91 -3.49
N ALA A 71 6.72 -6.92 -4.37
CA ALA A 71 7.46 -5.72 -4.03
C ALA A 71 6.75 -4.87 -2.95
N SER A 72 5.42 -4.83 -2.96
CA SER A 72 4.65 -4.09 -1.95
C SER A 72 4.78 -4.71 -0.55
N ILE A 73 4.79 -6.03 -0.44
CA ILE A 73 5.00 -6.74 0.83
C ILE A 73 6.41 -6.51 1.38
N GLY A 74 7.41 -6.38 0.51
CA GLY A 74 8.80 -6.13 0.90
C GLY A 74 9.16 -4.65 1.08
N ALA A 75 8.27 -3.75 0.68
CA ALA A 75 8.48 -2.32 0.82
C ALA A 75 8.29 -1.91 2.28
N ALA A 76 9.38 -1.75 3.03
CA ALA A 76 9.28 -1.19 4.37
C ALA A 76 8.59 0.19 4.32
N ALA A 77 7.87 0.55 5.39
CA ALA A 77 7.19 1.84 5.53
C ALA A 77 8.19 3.02 5.69
N VAL A 78 9.14 3.12 4.77
CA VAL A 78 10.19 4.15 4.72
C VAL A 78 9.99 5.06 3.51
N PRO A 79 10.42 6.32 3.58
CA PRO A 79 10.35 7.24 2.45
C PRO A 79 11.04 6.66 1.20
N SER A 80 10.45 6.88 0.03
CA SER A 80 10.96 6.45 -1.28
C SER A 80 11.01 4.93 -1.54
N ALA A 81 10.55 4.08 -0.62
CA ALA A 81 10.49 2.63 -0.87
C ALA A 81 9.68 2.31 -2.15
N GLY A 82 8.57 3.01 -2.38
CA GLY A 82 7.76 2.86 -3.59
C GLY A 82 8.51 3.16 -4.89
N THR A 83 9.38 4.16 -4.88
CA THR A 83 10.21 4.51 -6.06
C THR A 83 11.26 3.44 -6.35
N ILE A 84 11.91 2.91 -5.30
CA ILE A 84 12.91 1.85 -5.44
C ILE A 84 12.26 0.58 -5.99
N THR A 85 11.12 0.19 -5.46
CA THR A 85 10.40 -1.02 -5.91
C THR A 85 9.84 -0.84 -7.31
N LEU A 86 9.38 0.37 -7.69
CA LEU A 86 9.01 0.68 -9.07
C LEU A 86 10.20 0.52 -10.02
N ALA A 87 11.38 1.02 -9.65
CA ALA A 87 12.59 0.86 -10.46
C ALA A 87 12.95 -0.63 -10.69
N LEU A 88 12.77 -1.48 -9.67
CA LEU A 88 12.98 -2.92 -9.82
C LEU A 88 11.99 -3.56 -10.80
N ILE A 89 10.71 -3.17 -10.75
CA ILE A 89 9.68 -3.67 -11.67
C ILE A 89 10.01 -3.25 -13.12
N LEU A 90 10.32 -1.96 -13.34
CA LEU A 90 10.68 -1.45 -14.67
C LEU A 90 11.92 -2.16 -15.22
N SER A 91 12.95 -2.33 -14.40
CA SER A 91 14.17 -3.03 -14.78
C SER A 91 13.91 -4.48 -15.18
N SER A 92 13.01 -5.18 -14.47
CA SER A 92 12.67 -6.58 -14.80
C SER A 92 11.93 -6.73 -16.13
N LEU A 93 11.28 -5.67 -16.60
CA LEU A 93 10.56 -5.60 -17.88
C LEU A 93 11.37 -4.94 -18.99
N GLY A 94 12.62 -4.54 -18.71
CA GLY A 94 13.46 -3.82 -19.67
C GLY A 94 12.97 -2.41 -20.01
N LEU A 95 12.13 -1.81 -19.16
CA LEU A 95 11.62 -0.46 -19.34
C LEU A 95 12.63 0.58 -18.86
N PRO A 96 12.69 1.78 -19.49
CA PRO A 96 13.67 2.80 -19.14
C PRO A 96 13.42 3.40 -17.76
N LEU A 97 14.45 3.39 -16.92
CA LEU A 97 14.37 3.93 -15.56
C LEU A 97 14.21 5.45 -15.52
N ASP A 98 14.71 6.16 -16.51
CA ASP A 98 14.60 7.62 -16.63
C ASP A 98 13.14 8.10 -16.66
N ALA A 99 12.24 7.26 -17.16
CA ALA A 99 10.80 7.54 -17.19
C ALA A 99 10.15 7.61 -15.80
N ILE A 100 10.82 7.17 -14.73
CA ILE A 100 10.38 7.38 -13.33
C ILE A 100 10.21 8.86 -13.03
N GLY A 101 11.00 9.74 -13.68
CA GLY A 101 10.87 11.18 -13.54
C GLY A 101 9.45 11.71 -13.80
N LEU A 102 8.70 11.06 -14.70
CA LEU A 102 7.30 11.41 -14.97
C LEU A 102 6.39 11.18 -13.76
N ILE A 103 6.63 10.11 -13.03
CA ILE A 103 5.86 9.77 -11.82
C ILE A 103 6.26 10.67 -10.66
N LEU A 104 7.55 10.99 -10.51
CA LEU A 104 8.05 11.84 -9.44
C LEU A 104 7.43 13.24 -9.45
N ALA A 105 7.03 13.75 -10.61
CA ALA A 105 6.38 15.05 -10.73
C ALA A 105 5.04 15.13 -9.96
N VAL A 106 4.34 14.01 -9.83
CA VAL A 106 3.03 13.91 -9.16
C VAL A 106 3.06 13.00 -7.93
N ASP A 107 4.21 12.48 -7.55
CA ASP A 107 4.39 11.47 -6.50
C ASP A 107 3.78 11.88 -5.15
N ARG A 108 3.84 13.17 -4.79
CA ARG A 108 3.24 13.66 -3.53
C ARG A 108 1.74 13.38 -3.43
N ILE A 109 1.00 13.61 -4.50
CA ILE A 109 -0.45 13.35 -4.55
C ILE A 109 -0.70 11.84 -4.54
N LEU A 110 0.07 11.10 -5.35
CA LEU A 110 -0.02 9.64 -5.42
C LEU A 110 0.32 8.98 -4.08
N ASP A 111 1.32 9.49 -3.36
CA ASP A 111 1.72 9.00 -2.03
C ASP A 111 0.60 9.19 -0.99
N MET A 112 -0.10 10.32 -1.03
CA MET A 112 -1.25 10.57 -0.15
C MET A 112 -2.39 9.58 -0.41
N ILE A 113 -2.74 9.34 -1.68
CA ILE A 113 -3.78 8.38 -2.07
C ILE A 113 -3.37 6.97 -1.69
N ARG A 114 -2.16 6.56 -2.02
CA ARG A 114 -1.56 5.26 -1.68
C ARG A 114 -1.61 5.01 -0.17
N THR A 115 -1.18 5.98 0.63
CA THR A 115 -1.18 5.90 2.09
C THR A 115 -2.60 5.76 2.63
N SER A 116 -3.55 6.50 2.09
CA SER A 116 -4.95 6.42 2.52
C SER A 116 -5.54 5.02 2.27
N VAL A 117 -5.26 4.38 1.14
CA VAL A 117 -5.67 3.00 0.86
C VAL A 117 -5.03 2.02 1.84
N ASN A 118 -3.71 2.12 2.06
CA ASN A 118 -2.98 1.24 2.98
C ASN A 118 -3.57 1.31 4.41
N VAL A 119 -3.71 2.52 4.98
CA VAL A 119 -4.25 2.68 6.35
C VAL A 119 -5.71 2.24 6.48
N SER A 120 -6.51 2.40 5.42
CA SER A 120 -7.90 1.91 5.42
C SER A 120 -7.95 0.38 5.46
N GLY A 121 -7.07 -0.29 4.71
CA GLY A 121 -6.89 -1.74 4.77
C GLY A 121 -6.47 -2.21 6.16
N ASP A 122 -5.47 -1.56 6.75
CA ASP A 122 -5.00 -1.88 8.11
C ASP A 122 -6.12 -1.74 9.15
N ALA A 123 -6.91 -0.66 9.07
CA ALA A 123 -8.04 -0.43 9.97
C ALA A 123 -9.13 -1.50 9.80
N ALA A 124 -9.44 -1.88 8.56
CA ALA A 124 -10.42 -2.93 8.27
C ALA A 124 -9.97 -4.29 8.84
N VAL A 125 -8.71 -4.67 8.63
CA VAL A 125 -8.13 -5.90 9.18
C VAL A 125 -8.16 -5.88 10.71
N ALA A 126 -7.81 -4.76 11.35
CA ALA A 126 -7.87 -4.62 12.79
C ALA A 126 -9.29 -4.83 13.35
N CYS A 127 -10.32 -4.29 12.67
CA CYS A 127 -11.72 -4.52 13.06
C CYS A 127 -12.13 -6.00 12.88
N VAL A 128 -11.73 -6.64 11.79
CA VAL A 128 -12.04 -8.06 11.53
C VAL A 128 -11.40 -8.94 12.61
N VAL A 129 -10.11 -8.74 12.89
CA VAL A 129 -9.39 -9.49 13.93
C VAL A 129 -10.03 -9.25 15.30
N ALA A 130 -10.29 -7.98 15.67
CA ALA A 130 -10.90 -7.66 16.96
C ALA A 130 -12.30 -8.27 17.10
N ASN A 131 -13.08 -8.33 16.02
CA ASN A 131 -14.40 -8.95 16.06
C ASN A 131 -14.31 -10.48 16.20
N SER A 132 -13.35 -11.13 15.56
CA SER A 132 -13.15 -12.58 15.66
C SER A 132 -12.65 -13.02 17.05
N GLU A 133 -11.90 -12.16 17.72
CA GLU A 133 -11.36 -12.40 19.08
C GLU A 133 -12.28 -11.85 20.20
N GLU A 134 -13.48 -11.35 19.88
CA GLU A 134 -14.41 -10.72 20.81
C GLU A 134 -13.81 -9.48 21.53
N LEU A 135 -12.87 -8.81 20.87
CA LEU A 135 -12.15 -7.63 21.37
C LEU A 135 -12.57 -6.32 20.66
N LEU A 136 -13.74 -6.33 20.00
CA LEU A 136 -14.35 -5.15 19.38
C LEU A 136 -15.46 -4.60 20.28
N ASP A 137 -15.36 -3.32 20.64
CA ASP A 137 -16.48 -2.63 21.35
C ASP A 137 -17.56 -2.22 20.34
N LYS A 138 -18.63 -3.04 20.28
CA LYS A 138 -19.75 -2.81 19.37
C LYS A 138 -20.55 -1.54 19.67
N ASN A 139 -20.47 -0.98 20.87
CA ASN A 139 -21.15 0.27 21.20
C ASN A 139 -20.43 1.48 20.60
N ILE A 140 -19.10 1.38 20.41
CA ILE A 140 -18.31 2.39 19.70
C ILE A 140 -18.46 2.18 18.19
N PHE A 141 -18.28 0.94 17.71
CA PHE A 141 -18.28 0.60 16.29
C PHE A 141 -19.60 0.93 15.56
N ASN A 142 -20.74 0.83 16.25
CA ASN A 142 -22.08 1.04 15.66
C ASN A 142 -22.60 2.48 15.83
N LYS A 143 -21.79 3.43 16.28
CA LYS A 143 -22.17 4.85 16.36
C LYS A 143 -22.09 5.54 14.99
#